data_7b6242eeac60bb853a0022ebf189e3d9
#
_entry.id   7b6242eeac60bb853a0022ebf189e3d9
#
_cell.length_a   1.000
_cell.length_b   1.000
_cell.length_c   1.000
_cell.angle_alpha   90.00
_cell.angle_beta   90.00
_cell.angle_gamma   90.00
#
_symmetry.space_group_name_H-M   'P 1'
#
loop_
_entity.id
_entity.type
_entity.pdbx_description
1 polymer ?
#
loop_
_entity_poly.entity_id
_entity_poly.type
_entity_poly.pdbx_seq_one_letter_code
_entity_poly.pdbx_strand_id
1 'polypeptide(L)'
;MRGPILPLVVFLALALVGAPGSDLAGQEATLRPVTVGSPMPDLTLPVYQGGEVTLSELRGKTVMIVFPRGHSSPGNWCHICPYQHSELAAYDSETNWRARANLEILYVLPYPRTEITEWLDAYPQLLQDNEDGKNPPNPESLDEAGRARMERARRMYPKVFSAVQGQVPTPFPILVDADHAVSQGLGFFTTDWGGSTAEQNVPTILILDSQGILQFKYMSQSTVDRPPLEYLVQVVDVINDMGG
;
A
#
# COMPACT_ATOMS: atom_id res chain seq x y z
N MET A 1 -90.06 37.55 -7.75
CA MET A 1 -88.92 37.54 -8.68
C MET A 1 -87.76 36.97 -7.90
N ARG A 2 -87.39 35.69 -8.22
CA ARG A 2 -86.30 34.99 -7.53
C ARG A 2 -85.08 35.04 -8.43
N GLY A 3 -84.00 35.68 -7.95
CA GLY A 3 -82.69 35.68 -8.65
C GLY A 3 -81.93 34.37 -8.42
N PRO A 4 -81.07 33.95 -9.36
CA PRO A 4 -80.37 32.71 -9.26
C PRO A 4 -79.18 32.79 -8.30
N ILE A 5 -79.07 31.74 -7.48
CA ILE A 5 -77.96 31.50 -6.57
C ILE A 5 -76.84 30.78 -7.39
N LEU A 6 -75.68 31.45 -7.51
CA LEU A 6 -74.46 30.86 -8.14
C LEU A 6 -73.72 29.97 -7.13
N PRO A 7 -73.34 28.79 -7.41
CA PRO A 7 -72.55 27.95 -6.50
C PRO A 7 -71.08 28.45 -6.54
N LEU A 8 -70.54 28.68 -5.36
CA LEU A 8 -69.14 28.98 -5.10
C LEU A 8 -68.31 27.63 -5.24
N VAL A 9 -67.56 27.53 -6.29
CA VAL A 9 -66.64 26.40 -6.46
C VAL A 9 -65.35 26.72 -5.72
N VAL A 10 -65.13 26.03 -4.60
CA VAL A 10 -63.88 26.10 -3.84
C VAL A 10 -62.89 25.17 -4.49
N PHE A 11 -61.87 25.73 -5.13
CA PHE A 11 -60.69 24.96 -5.58
C PHE A 11 -59.79 24.69 -4.38
N LEU A 12 -59.78 23.43 -3.95
CA LEU A 12 -58.80 22.94 -2.97
C LEU A 12 -57.48 22.71 -3.69
N ALA A 13 -56.52 23.62 -3.59
CA ALA A 13 -55.19 23.43 -4.10
C ALA A 13 -54.44 22.45 -3.18
N LEU A 14 -54.26 21.21 -3.67
CA LEU A 14 -53.43 20.21 -3.02
C LEU A 14 -51.95 20.59 -3.25
N ALA A 15 -51.32 21.22 -2.25
CA ALA A 15 -49.88 21.43 -2.26
C ALA A 15 -49.16 20.07 -2.09
N LEU A 16 -48.61 19.55 -3.16
CA LEU A 16 -47.60 18.47 -3.07
C LEU A 16 -46.36 19.05 -2.35
N VAL A 17 -46.24 18.71 -1.08
CA VAL A 17 -44.97 18.85 -0.37
C VAL A 17 -44.02 17.78 -0.93
N GLY A 18 -43.19 18.20 -1.86
CA GLY A 18 -42.05 17.38 -2.31
C GLY A 18 -41.13 17.11 -1.12
N ALA A 19 -41.03 15.84 -0.73
CA ALA A 19 -39.98 15.42 0.20
C ALA A 19 -38.61 15.83 -0.40
N PRO A 20 -37.67 16.39 0.38
CA PRO A 20 -36.31 16.58 -0.11
C PRO A 20 -35.75 15.23 -0.45
N GLY A 21 -35.56 14.97 -1.73
CA GLY A 21 -34.78 13.86 -2.21
C GLY A 21 -33.41 13.93 -1.56
N SER A 22 -33.09 12.95 -0.76
CA SER A 22 -31.75 12.76 -0.24
C SER A 22 -30.86 12.47 -1.45
N ASP A 23 -30.21 13.49 -1.99
CA ASP A 23 -29.05 13.34 -2.87
C ASP A 23 -27.93 12.72 -2.03
N LEU A 24 -28.01 11.40 -1.84
CA LEU A 24 -26.87 10.54 -1.54
C LEU A 24 -26.14 10.23 -2.86
N ALA A 25 -25.86 11.28 -3.64
CA ALA A 25 -24.78 11.21 -4.60
C ALA A 25 -23.52 11.06 -3.76
N GLY A 26 -22.90 9.88 -3.83
CA GLY A 26 -21.70 9.57 -3.08
C GLY A 26 -20.68 10.68 -3.24
N GLN A 27 -20.42 11.40 -2.16
CA GLN A 27 -19.22 12.20 -2.06
C GLN A 27 -18.08 11.18 -2.19
N GLU A 28 -17.46 11.13 -3.36
CA GLU A 28 -16.14 10.51 -3.49
C GLU A 28 -15.29 11.12 -2.38
N ALA A 29 -14.99 10.31 -1.37
CA ALA A 29 -14.18 10.77 -0.26
C ALA A 29 -12.82 11.14 -0.84
N THR A 30 -12.55 12.43 -0.99
CA THR A 30 -11.28 12.93 -1.50
C THR A 30 -10.19 12.36 -0.59
N LEU A 31 -9.35 11.48 -1.12
CA LEU A 31 -8.23 10.91 -0.40
C LEU A 31 -7.34 12.03 0.13
N ARG A 32 -6.96 11.93 1.39
CA ARG A 32 -6.11 12.90 2.10
C ARG A 32 -5.07 12.16 2.92
N PRO A 33 -3.93 12.79 3.25
CA PRO A 33 -2.98 12.22 4.19
C PRO A 33 -3.66 11.79 5.49
N VAL A 34 -3.46 10.53 5.85
CA VAL A 34 -4.07 9.91 7.03
C VAL A 34 -3.20 10.06 8.27
N THR A 35 -3.83 10.16 9.43
CA THR A 35 -3.18 10.27 10.74
C THR A 35 -3.50 9.07 11.61
N VAL A 36 -2.56 8.68 12.47
CA VAL A 36 -2.78 7.61 13.46
C VAL A 36 -3.96 7.96 14.35
N GLY A 37 -4.80 6.98 14.64
CA GLY A 37 -6.04 7.11 15.39
C GLY A 37 -7.26 7.50 14.54
N SER A 38 -7.09 7.73 13.22
CA SER A 38 -8.20 8.06 12.31
C SER A 38 -8.62 6.86 11.46
N PRO A 39 -9.90 6.78 11.07
CA PRO A 39 -10.34 5.79 10.10
C PRO A 39 -9.59 5.95 8.77
N MET A 40 -9.13 4.85 8.21
CA MET A 40 -8.61 4.85 6.84
C MET A 40 -9.77 5.09 5.86
N PRO A 41 -9.63 6.01 4.90
CA PRO A 41 -10.59 6.15 3.82
C PRO A 41 -10.82 4.81 3.12
N ASP A 42 -12.05 4.52 2.73
CA ASP A 42 -12.30 3.33 1.92
C ASP A 42 -11.70 3.52 0.53
N LEU A 43 -11.06 2.49 0.04
CA LEU A 43 -10.47 2.46 -1.29
C LEU A 43 -10.66 1.07 -1.90
N THR A 44 -10.86 1.06 -3.21
CA THR A 44 -10.94 -0.16 -4.02
C THR A 44 -9.90 -0.10 -5.12
N LEU A 45 -9.06 -1.11 -5.21
CA LEU A 45 -8.03 -1.21 -6.25
C LEU A 45 -8.05 -2.58 -6.90
N PRO A 46 -7.80 -2.65 -8.22
CA PRO A 46 -7.58 -3.92 -8.91
C PRO A 46 -6.35 -4.64 -8.35
N VAL A 47 -6.43 -5.96 -8.28
CA VAL A 47 -5.31 -6.83 -7.89
C VAL A 47 -4.57 -7.31 -9.13
N TYR A 48 -3.23 -7.27 -9.12
CA TYR A 48 -2.40 -7.77 -10.22
C TYR A 48 -2.66 -9.25 -10.51
N GLN A 49 -2.86 -10.07 -9.48
CA GLN A 49 -3.17 -11.50 -9.61
C GLN A 49 -4.60 -11.77 -10.09
N GLY A 50 -5.46 -10.75 -10.17
CA GLY A 50 -6.86 -10.82 -10.59
C GLY A 50 -7.84 -10.44 -9.49
N GLY A 51 -9.02 -9.97 -9.90
CA GLY A 51 -10.02 -9.43 -8.96
C GLY A 51 -9.71 -8.02 -8.50
N GLU A 52 -10.31 -7.64 -7.39
CA GLU A 52 -10.12 -6.34 -6.73
C GLU A 52 -10.15 -6.52 -5.20
N VAL A 53 -9.63 -5.55 -4.48
CA VAL A 53 -9.70 -5.46 -3.02
C VAL A 53 -10.34 -4.14 -2.65
N THR A 54 -11.39 -4.21 -1.83
CA THR A 54 -12.01 -3.07 -1.16
C THR A 54 -11.61 -3.11 0.31
N LEU A 55 -11.05 -2.02 0.81
CA LEU A 55 -10.48 -2.00 2.16
C LEU A 55 -11.54 -2.22 3.26
N SER A 56 -12.77 -1.72 3.06
CA SER A 56 -13.87 -1.96 4.01
C SER A 56 -14.29 -3.43 4.12
N GLU A 57 -14.05 -4.24 3.10
CA GLU A 57 -14.34 -5.68 3.12
C GLU A 57 -13.35 -6.47 3.98
N LEU A 58 -12.23 -5.86 4.36
CA LEU A 58 -11.23 -6.46 5.24
C LEU A 58 -11.48 -6.16 6.73
N ARG A 59 -12.60 -5.52 7.07
CA ARG A 59 -12.99 -5.33 8.48
C ARG A 59 -13.04 -6.67 9.21
N GLY A 60 -12.60 -6.66 10.46
CA GLY A 60 -12.42 -7.87 11.26
C GLY A 60 -11.01 -8.44 11.20
N LYS A 61 -10.15 -7.94 10.29
CA LYS A 61 -8.72 -8.29 10.22
C LYS A 61 -7.85 -7.07 10.54
N THR A 62 -6.67 -7.32 11.06
CA THR A 62 -5.57 -6.36 11.01
C THR A 62 -5.06 -6.29 9.57
N VAL A 63 -4.82 -5.09 9.04
CA VAL A 63 -4.38 -4.91 7.65
C VAL A 63 -3.07 -4.13 7.61
N MET A 64 -2.03 -4.75 7.07
CA MET A 64 -0.77 -4.07 6.75
C MET A 64 -0.77 -3.67 5.28
N ILE A 65 -0.62 -2.38 4.99
CA ILE A 65 -0.53 -1.85 3.63
C ILE A 65 0.88 -1.33 3.41
N VAL A 66 1.57 -1.93 2.45
CA VAL A 66 2.94 -1.57 2.06
C VAL A 66 2.88 -0.80 0.75
N PHE A 67 3.39 0.43 0.78
CA PHE A 67 3.65 1.26 -0.41
C PHE A 67 5.17 1.21 -0.66
N PRO A 68 5.65 0.28 -1.49
CA PRO A 68 7.07 0.20 -1.80
C PRO A 68 7.51 1.39 -2.67
N ARG A 69 8.81 1.67 -2.72
CA ARG A 69 9.35 2.76 -3.53
C ARG A 69 9.01 2.61 -5.01
N GLY A 70 9.13 1.39 -5.52
CA GLY A 70 9.06 1.13 -6.95
C GLY A 70 10.36 1.52 -7.65
N HIS A 71 10.34 2.52 -8.53
CA HIS A 71 11.55 3.01 -9.19
C HIS A 71 12.47 3.77 -8.22
N SER A 72 13.77 3.49 -8.29
CA SER A 72 14.80 4.20 -7.52
C SER A 72 15.43 5.35 -8.31
N SER A 73 15.38 5.28 -9.64
CA SER A 73 15.72 6.30 -10.60
C SER A 73 15.03 5.98 -11.92
N PRO A 74 14.96 6.89 -12.90
CA PRO A 74 14.33 6.58 -14.18
C PRO A 74 14.89 5.31 -14.79
N GLY A 75 14.01 4.33 -15.06
CA GLY A 75 14.35 3.03 -15.63
C GLY A 75 15.04 2.03 -14.68
N ASN A 76 15.19 2.34 -13.40
CA ASN A 76 15.80 1.43 -12.43
C ASN A 76 14.88 1.17 -11.23
N TRP A 77 14.68 -0.09 -10.92
CA TRP A 77 13.91 -0.53 -9.76
C TRP A 77 14.68 -0.43 -8.44
N CYS A 78 13.96 -0.29 -7.36
CA CYS A 78 14.51 -0.25 -6.00
C CYS A 78 14.93 -1.65 -5.54
N HIS A 79 16.17 -1.85 -5.18
CA HIS A 79 16.72 -3.13 -4.70
C HIS A 79 16.16 -3.58 -3.33
N ILE A 80 15.73 -2.63 -2.50
CA ILE A 80 15.17 -2.94 -1.17
C ILE A 80 13.74 -3.52 -1.30
N CYS A 81 12.98 -3.10 -2.30
CA CYS A 81 11.59 -3.49 -2.44
C CYS A 81 11.40 -5.02 -2.60
N PRO A 82 12.10 -5.72 -3.51
CA PRO A 82 11.99 -7.17 -3.61
C PRO A 82 12.56 -7.88 -2.37
N TYR A 83 13.61 -7.35 -1.74
CA TYR A 83 14.14 -7.92 -0.52
C TYR A 83 13.10 -7.89 0.62
N GLN A 84 12.49 -6.73 0.88
CA GLN A 84 11.46 -6.56 1.91
C GLN A 84 10.24 -7.46 1.63
N HIS A 85 9.81 -7.55 0.38
CA HIS A 85 8.73 -8.45 -0.02
C HIS A 85 9.09 -9.92 0.23
N SER A 86 10.30 -10.35 -0.15
CA SER A 86 10.79 -11.71 0.11
C SER A 86 10.88 -12.01 1.60
N GLU A 87 11.32 -11.06 2.40
CA GLU A 87 11.46 -11.22 3.85
C GLU A 87 10.10 -11.42 4.53
N LEU A 88 9.09 -10.61 4.17
CA LEU A 88 7.72 -10.77 4.65
C LEU A 88 7.12 -12.11 4.18
N ALA A 89 7.33 -12.48 2.92
CA ALA A 89 6.83 -13.73 2.35
C ALA A 89 7.44 -14.97 3.02
N ALA A 90 8.74 -14.96 3.24
CA ALA A 90 9.44 -16.05 3.93
C ALA A 90 8.95 -16.19 5.37
N TYR A 91 8.86 -15.08 6.11
CA TYR A 91 8.39 -15.11 7.49
C TYR A 91 6.95 -15.61 7.60
N ASP A 92 6.05 -15.15 6.72
CA ASP A 92 4.67 -15.65 6.68
C ASP A 92 4.62 -17.15 6.39
N SER A 93 5.40 -17.62 5.40
CA SER A 93 5.47 -19.03 5.03
C SER A 93 6.02 -19.92 6.17
N GLU A 94 7.05 -19.44 6.88
CA GLU A 94 7.70 -20.19 7.96
C GLU A 94 6.86 -20.23 9.25
N THR A 95 6.12 -19.15 9.54
CA THR A 95 5.45 -18.99 10.83
C THR A 95 3.93 -19.02 10.76
N ASN A 96 3.36 -19.05 9.54
CA ASN A 96 1.92 -18.88 9.30
C ASN A 96 1.37 -17.58 9.92
N TRP A 97 2.15 -16.49 9.79
CA TRP A 97 1.92 -15.24 10.50
C TRP A 97 0.57 -14.63 10.22
N ARG A 98 0.19 -14.51 8.94
CA ARG A 98 -1.12 -13.95 8.57
C ARG A 98 -2.29 -14.69 9.21
N ALA A 99 -2.27 -16.02 9.22
CA ALA A 99 -3.33 -16.80 9.83
C ALA A 99 -3.35 -16.69 11.35
N ARG A 100 -2.17 -16.70 12.01
CA ARG A 100 -2.07 -16.58 13.47
C ARG A 100 -2.46 -15.20 14.00
N ALA A 101 -2.10 -14.16 13.27
CA ALA A 101 -2.34 -12.77 13.65
C ALA A 101 -3.64 -12.21 13.05
N ASN A 102 -4.43 -13.01 12.36
CA ASN A 102 -5.60 -12.54 11.60
C ASN A 102 -5.27 -11.31 10.74
N LEU A 103 -4.13 -11.38 10.04
CA LEU A 103 -3.51 -10.28 9.31
C LEU A 103 -3.74 -10.44 7.80
N GLU A 104 -4.01 -9.34 7.11
CA GLU A 104 -3.90 -9.23 5.67
C GLU A 104 -2.74 -8.31 5.31
N ILE A 105 -1.94 -8.66 4.30
CA ILE A 105 -0.82 -7.84 3.82
C ILE A 105 -1.10 -7.47 2.37
N LEU A 106 -1.11 -6.16 2.09
CA LEU A 106 -1.37 -5.60 0.77
C LEU A 106 -0.15 -4.82 0.30
N TYR A 107 0.21 -4.97 -0.97
CA TYR A 107 1.23 -4.16 -1.64
C TYR A 107 0.56 -3.21 -2.62
N VAL A 108 0.81 -1.90 -2.53
CA VAL A 108 0.25 -0.89 -3.44
C VAL A 108 1.37 -0.32 -4.29
N LEU A 109 1.38 -0.65 -5.57
CA LEU A 109 2.35 -0.13 -6.54
C LEU A 109 1.69 0.98 -7.39
N PRO A 110 2.33 2.17 -7.48
CA PRO A 110 1.79 3.31 -8.21
C PRO A 110 2.09 3.19 -9.72
N TYR A 111 1.77 2.03 -10.30
CA TYR A 111 2.10 1.73 -11.69
C TYR A 111 0.99 0.93 -12.35
N PRO A 112 0.85 1.05 -13.69
CA PRO A 112 -0.02 0.18 -14.46
C PRO A 112 0.48 -1.28 -14.41
N ARG A 113 -0.41 -2.20 -14.73
CA ARG A 113 -0.13 -3.66 -14.70
C ARG A 113 1.10 -4.06 -15.50
N THR A 114 1.37 -3.39 -16.61
CA THR A 114 2.55 -3.63 -17.47
C THR A 114 3.85 -3.39 -16.72
N GLU A 115 3.97 -2.27 -16.02
CA GLU A 115 5.16 -1.95 -15.22
C GLU A 115 5.29 -2.85 -13.98
N ILE A 116 4.19 -3.29 -13.39
CA ILE A 116 4.25 -4.30 -12.31
C ILE A 116 4.80 -5.61 -12.85
N THR A 117 4.47 -5.99 -14.10
CA THR A 117 5.08 -7.14 -14.76
C THR A 117 6.58 -6.96 -14.93
N GLU A 118 7.02 -5.78 -15.38
CA GLU A 118 8.45 -5.45 -15.52
C GLU A 118 9.18 -5.50 -14.16
N TRP A 119 8.56 -5.04 -13.09
CA TRP A 119 9.10 -5.17 -11.74
C TRP A 119 9.27 -6.65 -11.34
N LEU A 120 8.27 -7.49 -11.60
CA LEU A 120 8.35 -8.93 -11.32
C LEU A 120 9.40 -9.62 -12.19
N ASP A 121 9.58 -9.20 -13.44
CA ASP A 121 10.62 -9.72 -14.33
C ASP A 121 12.03 -9.31 -13.87
N ALA A 122 12.18 -8.10 -13.33
CA ALA A 122 13.44 -7.63 -12.77
C ALA A 122 13.78 -8.22 -11.38
N TYR A 123 12.77 -8.71 -10.67
CA TYR A 123 12.87 -9.12 -9.27
C TYR A 123 14.01 -10.11 -8.98
N PRO A 124 14.22 -11.20 -9.75
CA PRO A 124 15.31 -12.13 -9.50
C PRO A 124 16.70 -11.49 -9.60
N GLN A 125 16.89 -10.60 -10.59
CA GLN A 125 18.16 -9.91 -10.77
C GLN A 125 18.41 -8.91 -9.63
N LEU A 126 17.39 -8.20 -9.17
CA LEU A 126 17.52 -7.28 -8.04
C LEU A 126 17.92 -8.00 -6.74
N LEU A 127 17.42 -9.22 -6.51
CA LEU A 127 17.87 -10.05 -5.40
C LEU A 127 19.33 -10.51 -5.59
N GLN A 128 19.72 -10.90 -6.81
CA GLN A 128 21.10 -11.29 -7.11
C GLN A 128 22.06 -10.11 -6.92
N ASP A 129 21.70 -8.92 -7.37
CA ASP A 129 22.52 -7.71 -7.19
C ASP A 129 22.76 -7.40 -5.69
N ASN A 130 21.77 -7.69 -4.84
CA ASN A 130 21.95 -7.57 -3.38
C ASN A 130 22.99 -8.58 -2.87
N GLU A 131 22.97 -9.81 -3.36
CA GLU A 131 23.96 -10.82 -3.00
C GLU A 131 25.37 -10.46 -3.50
N ASP A 132 25.46 -9.99 -4.75
CA ASP A 132 26.74 -9.55 -5.33
C ASP A 132 27.31 -8.35 -4.58
N GLY A 133 26.45 -7.42 -4.14
CA GLY A 133 26.84 -6.29 -3.30
C GLY A 133 27.37 -6.70 -1.93
N LYS A 134 26.88 -7.80 -1.34
CA LYS A 134 27.39 -8.38 -0.08
C LYS A 134 28.70 -9.14 -0.26
N ASN A 135 28.87 -9.77 -1.42
CA ASN A 135 29.93 -10.74 -1.68
C ASN A 135 30.63 -10.45 -3.02
N PRO A 136 31.27 -9.26 -3.17
CA PRO A 136 31.98 -8.92 -4.39
C PRO A 136 33.12 -9.92 -4.63
N PRO A 137 33.50 -10.18 -5.89
CA PRO A 137 34.44 -11.26 -6.24
C PRO A 137 35.86 -11.09 -5.68
N ASN A 138 36.30 -9.86 -5.40
CA ASN A 138 37.63 -9.55 -4.86
C ASN A 138 37.53 -8.56 -3.68
N PRO A 139 36.99 -8.95 -2.54
CA PRO A 139 36.70 -8.05 -1.44
C PRO A 139 37.98 -7.40 -0.85
N GLU A 140 39.13 -8.07 -0.92
CA GLU A 140 40.42 -7.59 -0.47
C GLU A 140 40.99 -6.44 -1.34
N SER A 141 40.57 -6.36 -2.61
CA SER A 141 41.00 -5.31 -3.54
C SER A 141 40.18 -4.03 -3.46
N LEU A 142 39.11 -4.00 -2.66
CA LEU A 142 38.25 -2.86 -2.53
C LEU A 142 38.95 -1.70 -1.83
N ASP A 143 38.72 -0.49 -2.32
CA ASP A 143 39.02 0.73 -1.59
C ASP A 143 38.12 0.90 -0.35
N GLU A 144 38.35 1.93 0.44
CA GLU A 144 37.58 2.20 1.65
C GLU A 144 36.07 2.38 1.35
N ALA A 145 35.72 3.10 0.26
CA ALA A 145 34.35 3.31 -0.14
C ALA A 145 33.69 2.00 -0.60
N GLY A 146 34.41 1.13 -1.31
CA GLY A 146 33.95 -0.21 -1.71
C GLY A 146 33.67 -1.11 -0.52
N ARG A 147 34.59 -1.13 0.46
CA ARG A 147 34.38 -1.88 1.72
C ARG A 147 33.16 -1.35 2.48
N ALA A 148 33.02 -0.03 2.60
CA ALA A 148 31.86 0.56 3.28
C ALA A 148 30.55 0.22 2.59
N ARG A 149 30.51 0.18 1.24
CA ARG A 149 29.32 -0.28 0.48
C ARG A 149 29.01 -1.75 0.73
N MET A 150 30.00 -2.62 0.68
CA MET A 150 29.85 -4.05 0.95
C MET A 150 29.30 -4.28 2.37
N GLU A 151 29.88 -3.65 3.38
CA GLU A 151 29.41 -3.76 4.77
C GLU A 151 27.99 -3.23 4.96
N ARG A 152 27.64 -2.15 4.27
CA ARG A 152 26.27 -1.63 4.26
C ARG A 152 25.31 -2.64 3.64
N ALA A 153 25.66 -3.25 2.50
CA ALA A 153 24.85 -4.28 1.86
C ALA A 153 24.63 -5.49 2.79
N ARG A 154 25.66 -5.93 3.50
CA ARG A 154 25.56 -7.02 4.48
C ARG A 154 24.61 -6.71 5.64
N ARG A 155 24.60 -5.45 6.10
CA ARG A 155 23.67 -5.03 7.14
C ARG A 155 22.24 -4.86 6.63
N MET A 156 22.07 -4.37 5.38
CA MET A 156 20.75 -4.14 4.78
C MET A 156 20.08 -5.43 4.31
N TYR A 157 20.85 -6.41 3.88
CA TYR A 157 20.38 -7.65 3.28
C TYR A 157 20.95 -8.88 4.02
N PRO A 158 20.68 -9.04 5.34
CA PRO A 158 21.32 -10.11 6.14
C PRO A 158 20.94 -11.52 5.69
N LYS A 159 19.75 -11.69 5.12
CA LYS A 159 19.27 -12.98 4.59
C LYS A 159 19.62 -13.14 3.12
N VAL A 160 19.60 -14.37 2.63
CA VAL A 160 19.75 -14.71 1.21
C VAL A 160 18.37 -15.03 0.65
N PHE A 161 17.96 -14.33 -0.37
CA PHE A 161 16.75 -14.63 -1.11
C PHE A 161 17.06 -14.82 -2.59
N SER A 162 16.33 -15.70 -3.24
CA SER A 162 16.40 -15.90 -4.68
C SER A 162 15.02 -16.13 -5.25
N ALA A 163 14.84 -15.80 -6.51
CA ALA A 163 13.63 -16.08 -7.25
C ALA A 163 13.99 -16.50 -8.67
N VAL A 164 13.08 -17.21 -9.33
CA VAL A 164 13.20 -17.58 -10.74
C VAL A 164 12.31 -16.68 -11.56
N GLN A 165 12.81 -16.19 -12.68
CA GLN A 165 12.03 -15.35 -13.58
C GLN A 165 10.74 -16.06 -14.01
N GLY A 166 9.63 -15.34 -13.98
CA GLY A 166 8.30 -15.89 -14.25
C GLY A 166 7.71 -16.78 -13.15
N GLN A 167 8.42 -16.96 -12.02
CA GLN A 167 8.01 -17.76 -10.87
C GLN A 167 8.22 -17.01 -9.55
N VAL A 168 8.17 -15.68 -9.58
CA VAL A 168 8.30 -14.85 -8.37
C VAL A 168 7.10 -15.12 -7.45
N PRO A 169 7.33 -15.55 -6.19
CA PRO A 169 6.24 -15.73 -5.24
C PRO A 169 5.53 -14.41 -4.97
N THR A 170 4.22 -14.37 -5.15
CA THR A 170 3.38 -13.21 -4.84
C THR A 170 2.27 -13.62 -3.87
N PRO A 171 2.60 -13.97 -2.60
CA PRO A 171 1.63 -14.47 -1.62
C PRO A 171 0.69 -13.39 -1.12
N PHE A 172 1.02 -12.12 -1.39
CA PHE A 172 0.21 -10.95 -1.01
C PHE A 172 -0.46 -10.36 -2.24
N PRO A 173 -1.70 -9.83 -2.13
CA PRO A 173 -2.30 -9.04 -3.20
C PRO A 173 -1.41 -7.84 -3.56
N ILE A 174 -1.08 -7.70 -4.85
CA ILE A 174 -0.41 -6.52 -5.39
C ILE A 174 -1.49 -5.65 -6.01
N LEU A 175 -1.76 -4.52 -5.38
CA LEU A 175 -2.79 -3.56 -5.79
C LEU A 175 -2.22 -2.61 -6.84
N VAL A 176 -2.97 -2.42 -7.90
CA VAL A 176 -2.60 -1.63 -9.09
C VAL A 176 -3.17 -0.22 -8.95
N ASP A 177 -2.34 0.74 -8.58
CA ASP A 177 -2.70 2.17 -8.50
C ASP A 177 -2.16 2.89 -9.75
N ALA A 178 -2.72 2.53 -10.91
CA ALA A 178 -2.18 2.83 -12.23
C ALA A 178 -2.09 4.33 -12.57
N ASP A 179 -2.98 5.12 -12.02
CA ASP A 179 -3.05 6.57 -12.18
C ASP A 179 -2.50 7.33 -10.96
N HIS A 180 -1.89 6.61 -10.01
CA HIS A 180 -1.31 7.11 -8.77
C HIS A 180 -2.32 7.77 -7.82
N ALA A 181 -3.63 7.66 -8.08
CA ALA A 181 -4.65 8.42 -7.37
C ALA A 181 -4.65 8.14 -5.87
N VAL A 182 -4.49 6.87 -5.46
CA VAL A 182 -4.41 6.49 -4.05
C VAL A 182 -3.10 6.97 -3.43
N SER A 183 -1.97 6.68 -4.05
CA SER A 183 -0.66 7.09 -3.55
C SER A 183 -0.50 8.60 -3.47
N GLN A 184 -1.01 9.36 -4.45
CA GLN A 184 -1.04 10.83 -4.45
C GLN A 184 -1.97 11.38 -3.37
N GLY A 185 -3.19 10.87 -3.31
CA GLY A 185 -4.19 11.32 -2.35
C GLY A 185 -3.77 11.12 -0.90
N LEU A 186 -3.03 10.04 -0.62
CA LEU A 186 -2.46 9.76 0.70
C LEU A 186 -1.13 10.50 0.96
N GLY A 187 -0.56 11.18 -0.05
CA GLY A 187 0.67 11.96 0.07
C GLY A 187 1.95 11.13 0.04
N PHE A 188 1.93 9.97 -0.61
CA PHE A 188 3.10 9.07 -0.71
C PHE A 188 3.78 9.11 -2.07
N PHE A 189 3.07 9.47 -3.14
CA PHE A 189 3.62 9.54 -4.49
C PHE A 189 4.39 10.85 -4.72
N THR A 190 5.52 10.76 -5.41
CA THR A 190 6.36 11.91 -5.75
C THR A 190 7.27 11.61 -6.95
N THR A 191 7.72 12.69 -7.61
CA THR A 191 8.75 12.67 -8.64
C THR A 191 10.04 13.39 -8.18
N ASP A 192 10.15 13.70 -6.89
CA ASP A 192 11.34 14.32 -6.30
C ASP A 192 11.55 13.79 -4.88
N TRP A 193 12.31 12.69 -4.78
CA TRP A 193 12.68 12.12 -3.50
C TRP A 193 13.94 11.27 -3.60
N GLY A 194 14.78 11.38 -2.57
CA GLY A 194 16.00 10.59 -2.46
C GLY A 194 17.00 10.85 -3.58
N GLY A 195 17.00 12.07 -4.15
CA GLY A 195 17.86 12.47 -5.26
C GLY A 195 17.44 11.89 -6.61
N SER A 196 16.21 11.42 -6.74
CA SER A 196 15.67 10.84 -7.96
C SER A 196 14.45 11.62 -8.45
N THR A 197 14.32 11.72 -9.77
CA THR A 197 13.16 12.29 -10.47
C THR A 197 12.21 11.23 -11.04
N ALA A 198 12.40 9.95 -10.68
CA ALA A 198 11.49 8.89 -11.09
C ALA A 198 10.13 9.04 -10.40
N GLU A 199 9.09 8.60 -11.07
CA GLU A 199 7.78 8.34 -10.46
C GLU A 199 7.93 7.24 -9.41
N GLN A 200 7.64 7.55 -8.16
CA GLN A 200 7.91 6.65 -7.04
C GLN A 200 7.03 6.96 -5.84
N ASN A 201 6.82 5.98 -4.98
CA ASN A 201 6.36 6.26 -3.63
C ASN A 201 7.54 6.63 -2.71
N VAL A 202 7.31 7.52 -1.76
CA VAL A 202 8.07 7.53 -0.50
C VAL A 202 7.65 6.27 0.24
N PRO A 203 8.56 5.32 0.49
CA PRO A 203 8.17 4.03 1.04
C PRO A 203 7.43 4.20 2.36
N THR A 204 6.25 3.63 2.42
CA THR A 204 5.35 3.80 3.57
C THR A 204 4.74 2.47 3.96
N ILE A 205 4.59 2.25 5.26
CA ILE A 205 3.83 1.13 5.81
C ILE A 205 2.75 1.69 6.72
N LEU A 206 1.52 1.26 6.47
CA LEU A 206 0.37 1.53 7.31
C LEU A 206 -0.10 0.22 7.94
N ILE A 207 -0.50 0.25 9.22
CA ILE A 207 -1.16 -0.90 9.84
C ILE A 207 -2.46 -0.41 10.47
N LEU A 208 -3.55 -1.05 10.05
CA LEU A 208 -4.91 -0.78 10.50
C LEU A 208 -5.33 -1.89 11.46
N ASP A 209 -6.10 -1.53 12.46
CA ASP A 209 -6.78 -2.51 13.29
C ASP A 209 -7.99 -3.16 12.59
N SER A 210 -8.65 -4.08 13.27
CA SER A 210 -9.83 -4.80 12.79
C SER A 210 -11.02 -3.89 12.47
N GLN A 211 -11.05 -2.67 12.98
CA GLN A 211 -12.05 -1.65 12.69
C GLN A 211 -11.64 -0.73 11.52
N GLY A 212 -10.40 -0.90 11.00
CA GLY A 212 -9.81 -0.11 9.94
C GLY A 212 -9.38 1.27 10.40
N ILE A 213 -9.08 1.43 11.68
CA ILE A 213 -8.45 2.62 12.22
C ILE A 213 -6.93 2.48 12.03
N LEU A 214 -6.30 3.52 11.53
CA LEU A 214 -4.85 3.56 11.37
C LEU A 214 -4.16 3.58 12.75
N GLN A 215 -3.48 2.51 13.11
CA GLN A 215 -2.77 2.39 14.38
C GLN A 215 -1.27 2.63 14.24
N PHE A 216 -0.71 2.40 13.05
CA PHE A 216 0.72 2.59 12.80
C PHE A 216 0.95 3.18 11.41
N LYS A 217 1.84 4.18 11.34
CA LYS A 217 2.30 4.79 10.09
C LYS A 217 3.80 4.97 10.14
N TYR A 218 4.50 4.32 9.24
CA TYR A 218 5.92 4.52 9.00
C TYR A 218 6.11 5.08 7.60
N MET A 219 6.78 6.20 7.48
CA MET A 219 7.12 6.85 6.21
C MET A 219 8.64 7.07 6.19
N SER A 220 9.30 6.49 5.20
CA SER A 220 10.76 6.54 5.10
C SER A 220 11.30 7.95 5.02
N GLN A 221 12.35 8.22 5.79
CA GLN A 221 13.04 9.51 5.82
C GLN A 221 14.28 9.52 4.89
N SER A 222 14.68 8.35 4.42
CA SER A 222 15.81 8.18 3.48
C SER A 222 15.58 6.98 2.56
N THR A 223 16.39 6.88 1.51
CA THR A 223 16.25 5.82 0.49
C THR A 223 16.51 4.40 1.02
N VAL A 224 17.16 4.28 2.18
CA VAL A 224 17.55 3.00 2.79
C VAL A 224 16.81 2.69 4.10
N ASP A 225 15.96 3.59 4.51
CA ASP A 225 15.24 3.52 5.77
C ASP A 225 13.98 2.66 5.62
N ARG A 226 13.93 1.53 6.33
CA ARG A 226 12.79 0.62 6.41
C ARG A 226 12.69 0.05 7.83
N PRO A 227 11.48 -0.13 8.37
CA PRO A 227 11.33 -0.79 9.66
C PRO A 227 11.75 -2.26 9.54
N PRO A 228 12.53 -2.80 10.50
CA PRO A 228 12.85 -4.21 10.55
C PRO A 228 11.60 -5.07 10.66
N LEU A 229 11.64 -6.30 10.08
CA LEU A 229 10.53 -7.23 10.14
C LEU A 229 10.09 -7.53 11.59
N GLU A 230 11.04 -7.77 12.47
CA GLU A 230 10.77 -8.08 13.90
C GLU A 230 10.00 -6.95 14.59
N TYR A 231 10.27 -5.70 14.20
CA TYR A 231 9.54 -4.55 14.71
C TYR A 231 8.09 -4.53 14.17
N LEU A 232 7.89 -4.82 12.89
CA LEU A 232 6.54 -4.91 12.31
C LEU A 232 5.72 -6.02 12.96
N VAL A 233 6.34 -7.16 13.25
CA VAL A 233 5.69 -8.27 13.97
C VAL A 233 5.21 -7.80 15.34
N GLN A 234 6.08 -7.16 16.12
CA GLN A 234 5.71 -6.60 17.44
C GLN A 234 4.57 -5.58 17.35
N VAL A 235 4.60 -4.70 16.36
CA VAL A 235 3.54 -3.71 16.15
C VAL A 235 2.19 -4.39 15.87
N VAL A 236 2.17 -5.42 15.01
CA VAL A 236 0.95 -6.19 14.72
C VAL A 236 0.42 -6.89 15.97
N ASP A 237 1.32 -7.51 16.76
CA ASP A 237 0.93 -8.18 18.00
C ASP A 237 0.29 -7.19 18.99
N VAL A 238 0.92 -6.01 19.20
CA VAL A 238 0.38 -4.96 20.08
C VAL A 238 -0.99 -4.46 19.60
N ILE A 239 -1.17 -4.25 18.28
CA ILE A 239 -2.45 -3.79 17.72
C ILE A 239 -3.54 -4.84 17.95
N ASN A 240 -3.23 -6.11 17.76
CA ASN A 240 -4.19 -7.21 18.00
C ASN A 240 -4.57 -7.31 19.48
N ASP A 241 -3.62 -7.14 20.39
CA ASP A 241 -3.87 -7.15 21.85
C ASP A 241 -4.74 -5.96 22.31
N MET A 242 -4.68 -4.82 21.62
CA MET A 242 -5.51 -3.64 21.92
C MET A 242 -6.96 -3.78 21.41
N GLY A 243 -7.19 -4.63 20.39
CA GLY A 243 -8.48 -4.80 19.73
C GLY A 243 -9.31 -6.00 20.23
N GLY A 244 -8.78 -6.78 21.19
CA GLY A 244 -9.36 -8.00 21.77
C GLY A 244 -10.21 -7.69 23.07
#